data_2a7cc16c5ddf44ead402e8297d1c48d7
#
_entry.id   2a7cc16c5ddf44ead402e8297d1c48d7
#
_cell.length_a   1.000
_cell.length_b   1.000
_cell.length_c   1.000
_cell.angle_alpha   90.00
_cell.angle_beta   90.00
_cell.angle_gamma   90.00
#
_symmetry.space_group_name_H-M   'P 1'
#
loop_
_entity.id
_entity.type
_entity.pdbx_description
1 polymer ?
#
loop_
_entity_poly.entity_id
_entity_poly.type
_entity_poly.pdbx_seq_one_letter_code
_entity_poly.pdbx_strand_id
1 'polypeptide(L)'
;LLHGTKLREVLLNSWEGVHFDISETSMVDMTRDFAALGGEMFVVDDGWFGDKYPRNGATTSLGDWMIAPSKLPNGIRPLINLAHNNGMKFGIWIEPEMVNTTSELYEKHPDWVLRHPDFEPTYGRGKTQLLLDLTNPKVQDHVFKVVDDLMTQYPDIYYIKWDNNMSMSNTHSQYLPAELLSNLYVDFTLALEKILKRIRAKYPDVVIQLCASGGGRLNYGFMPYFQEMWTSDQTDAYHRILIQWGALNFYPSNMLAAHVGSAYSKYTQRLIPIKFRFDVASMCRLGMEMVPSKLNDAEREYAKRAIAENKNIRPVVQQGELYRRVSPYEGKKDFSSL
;
A
#
# COMPACT_ATOMS: atom_id res chain seq x y z
N LEU A 1 17.49 11.60 -2.54
CA LEU A 1 16.43 10.68 -2.12
C LEU A 1 16.42 10.59 -0.60
N LEU A 2 15.37 11.14 0.02
CA LEU A 2 15.05 10.85 1.42
C LEU A 2 15.09 9.34 1.62
N HIS A 3 15.84 8.85 2.59
CA HIS A 3 15.99 7.42 2.87
C HIS A 3 16.59 6.57 1.72
N GLY A 4 17.20 7.14 0.70
CA GLY A 4 17.78 6.40 -0.44
C GLY A 4 18.86 5.38 -0.06
N THR A 5 19.57 5.62 1.03
CA THR A 5 20.60 4.73 1.57
C THR A 5 20.15 3.92 2.78
N LYS A 6 18.93 4.15 3.28
CA LYS A 6 18.41 3.44 4.45
C LYS A 6 17.87 2.08 4.05
N LEU A 7 18.30 1.04 4.74
CA LEU A 7 17.75 -0.30 4.57
C LEU A 7 16.28 -0.33 4.99
N ARG A 8 15.48 -1.09 4.24
CA ARG A 8 14.05 -1.25 4.47
C ARG A 8 13.78 -2.44 5.39
N GLU A 9 12.79 -2.27 6.23
CA GLU A 9 12.33 -3.25 7.20
C GLU A 9 11.58 -4.41 6.54
N VAL A 10 11.66 -5.61 7.14
CA VAL A 10 10.77 -6.72 6.81
C VAL A 10 9.41 -6.44 7.41
N LEU A 11 8.38 -6.27 6.57
CA LEU A 11 7.05 -5.92 7.03
C LEU A 11 6.03 -7.06 6.88
N LEU A 12 4.96 -6.99 7.67
CA LEU A 12 3.71 -7.71 7.46
C LEU A 12 2.63 -6.71 7.08
N ASN A 13 1.94 -6.95 5.95
CA ASN A 13 0.74 -6.24 5.55
C ASN A 13 -0.49 -7.12 5.83
N SER A 14 -1.57 -6.54 6.36
CA SER A 14 -2.76 -7.28 6.76
C SER A 14 -3.69 -7.68 5.60
N TRP A 15 -3.54 -7.08 4.39
CA TRP A 15 -4.55 -7.16 3.33
C TRP A 15 -4.92 -8.59 2.92
N GLU A 16 -4.00 -9.37 2.38
CA GLU A 16 -4.33 -10.76 1.97
C GLU A 16 -4.57 -11.72 3.14
N GLY A 17 -4.25 -11.29 4.36
CA GLY A 17 -4.55 -12.04 5.57
C GLY A 17 -6.04 -11.99 5.93
N VAL A 18 -6.60 -10.78 5.99
CA VAL A 18 -7.94 -10.52 6.55
C VAL A 18 -8.82 -9.64 5.66
N HIS A 19 -8.29 -9.05 4.59
CA HIS A 19 -8.99 -8.06 3.77
C HIS A 19 -9.65 -6.98 4.64
N PHE A 20 -10.94 -6.68 4.43
CA PHE A 20 -11.71 -5.71 5.21
C PHE A 20 -12.07 -6.18 6.62
N ASP A 21 -11.81 -7.44 6.97
CA ASP A 21 -12.15 -8.01 8.29
C ASP A 21 -11.13 -7.66 9.36
N ILE A 22 -10.89 -6.35 9.47
CA ILE A 22 -10.05 -5.76 10.51
C ILE A 22 -10.78 -5.81 11.84
N SER A 23 -10.14 -6.38 12.86
CA SER A 23 -10.57 -6.31 14.26
C SER A 23 -9.36 -6.11 15.18
N GLU A 24 -9.58 -5.55 16.36
CA GLU A 24 -8.51 -5.36 17.34
C GLU A 24 -7.81 -6.69 17.66
N THR A 25 -8.59 -7.76 17.86
CA THR A 25 -8.04 -9.10 18.15
C THR A 25 -7.17 -9.60 17.01
N SER A 26 -7.67 -9.58 15.78
CA SER A 26 -6.91 -10.07 14.62
C SER A 26 -5.62 -9.27 14.39
N MET A 27 -5.65 -7.95 14.60
CA MET A 27 -4.46 -7.10 14.45
C MET A 27 -3.44 -7.35 15.56
N VAL A 28 -3.89 -7.56 16.81
CA VAL A 28 -3.03 -7.93 17.93
C VAL A 28 -2.35 -9.27 17.69
N ASP A 29 -3.10 -10.29 17.28
CA ASP A 29 -2.57 -11.63 17.04
C ASP A 29 -1.56 -11.63 15.89
N MET A 30 -1.90 -10.99 14.76
CA MET A 30 -0.97 -10.86 13.62
C MET A 30 0.32 -10.13 14.01
N THR A 31 0.22 -9.08 14.83
CA THR A 31 1.39 -8.32 15.30
C THR A 31 2.30 -9.21 16.15
N ARG A 32 1.75 -9.94 17.13
CA ARG A 32 2.52 -10.84 18.00
C ARG A 32 3.16 -12.00 17.24
N ASP A 33 2.39 -12.64 16.39
CA ASP A 33 2.87 -13.75 15.57
C ASP A 33 4.00 -13.34 14.64
N PHE A 34 3.89 -12.16 14.02
CA PHE A 34 4.93 -11.66 13.13
C PHE A 34 6.19 -11.23 13.89
N ALA A 35 6.04 -10.62 15.05
CA ALA A 35 7.17 -10.33 15.93
C ALA A 35 7.93 -11.62 16.30
N ALA A 36 7.20 -12.70 16.63
CA ALA A 36 7.79 -14.02 16.95
C ALA A 36 8.53 -14.66 15.76
N LEU A 37 8.23 -14.26 14.51
CA LEU A 37 8.98 -14.65 13.32
C LEU A 37 10.21 -13.77 13.07
N GLY A 38 10.41 -12.70 13.85
CA GLY A 38 11.48 -11.74 13.66
C GLY A 38 11.11 -10.59 12.70
N GLY A 39 9.83 -10.30 12.51
CA GLY A 39 9.34 -9.16 11.76
C GLY A 39 9.80 -7.82 12.31
N GLU A 40 9.76 -6.76 11.49
CA GLU A 40 10.27 -5.44 11.87
C GLU A 40 9.25 -4.31 11.70
N MET A 41 8.14 -4.55 11.00
CA MET A 41 7.08 -3.55 10.81
C MET A 41 5.74 -4.23 10.56
N PHE A 42 4.67 -3.71 11.19
CA PHE A 42 3.30 -4.15 10.95
C PHE A 42 2.51 -3.03 10.28
N VAL A 43 1.82 -3.33 9.19
CA VAL A 43 1.02 -2.38 8.41
C VAL A 43 -0.44 -2.82 8.40
N VAL A 44 -1.30 -2.00 8.97
CA VAL A 44 -2.76 -2.17 8.88
C VAL A 44 -3.24 -1.62 7.53
N ASP A 45 -3.77 -2.50 6.68
CA ASP A 45 -4.25 -2.16 5.34
C ASP A 45 -5.71 -1.69 5.35
N ASP A 46 -6.38 -1.64 4.17
CA ASP A 46 -7.75 -1.18 3.99
C ASP A 46 -8.74 -1.88 4.94
N GLY A 47 -9.65 -1.11 5.53
CA GLY A 47 -10.72 -1.66 6.40
C GLY A 47 -10.75 -1.13 7.83
N TRP A 48 -9.84 -0.26 8.27
CA TRP A 48 -9.74 0.22 9.65
C TRP A 48 -10.64 1.42 9.99
N PHE A 49 -11.22 2.09 9.01
CA PHE A 49 -11.87 3.39 9.11
C PHE A 49 -13.37 3.39 8.85
N GLY A 50 -14.01 4.56 9.04
CA GLY A 50 -15.43 4.80 8.83
C GLY A 50 -16.25 4.59 10.09
N ASP A 51 -16.74 5.67 10.71
CA ASP A 51 -17.59 5.60 11.91
C ASP A 51 -19.04 5.35 11.53
N LYS A 52 -19.67 6.28 10.81
CA LYS A 52 -21.08 6.16 10.37
C LYS A 52 -21.30 4.97 9.42
N TYR A 53 -20.36 4.77 8.52
CA TYR A 53 -20.37 3.71 7.50
C TYR A 53 -19.11 2.85 7.62
N PRO A 54 -19.01 1.86 8.53
CA PRO A 54 -17.77 1.09 8.68
C PRO A 54 -17.29 0.45 7.37
N ARG A 55 -15.98 0.51 7.14
CA ARG A 55 -15.31 -0.06 5.96
C ARG A 55 -15.32 -1.58 6.00
N ASN A 56 -16.47 -2.20 5.78
CA ASN A 56 -16.65 -3.65 5.75
C ASN A 56 -16.54 -4.25 4.33
N GLY A 57 -16.26 -3.43 3.35
CA GLY A 57 -16.15 -3.81 1.95
C GLY A 57 -15.81 -2.62 1.07
N ALA A 58 -15.76 -2.82 -0.25
CA ALA A 58 -15.35 -1.80 -1.20
C ALA A 58 -16.38 -0.68 -1.45
N THR A 59 -17.57 -0.75 -0.82
CA THR A 59 -18.71 0.10 -1.18
C THR A 59 -18.93 1.29 -0.27
N THR A 60 -18.21 1.37 0.85
CA THR A 60 -18.42 2.40 1.88
C THR A 60 -17.14 3.06 2.34
N SER A 61 -17.26 4.25 2.89
CA SER A 61 -16.33 4.98 3.76
C SER A 61 -15.06 5.55 3.15
N LEU A 62 -14.69 5.25 1.89
CA LEU A 62 -13.59 6.04 1.32
C LEU A 62 -13.94 7.53 1.40
N GLY A 63 -13.01 8.30 1.96
CA GLY A 63 -13.20 9.70 2.33
C GLY A 63 -13.35 9.96 3.84
N ASP A 64 -13.80 8.97 4.62
CA ASP A 64 -14.08 9.08 6.05
C ASP A 64 -12.94 8.45 6.88
N TRP A 65 -11.84 9.18 7.06
CA TRP A 65 -10.59 8.66 7.65
C TRP A 65 -10.59 8.65 9.19
N MET A 66 -11.73 8.45 9.79
CA MET A 66 -11.86 8.23 11.23
C MET A 66 -11.81 6.73 11.55
N ILE A 67 -11.19 6.36 12.66
CA ILE A 67 -11.14 4.97 13.12
C ILE A 67 -12.55 4.44 13.32
N ALA A 68 -12.84 3.24 12.81
CA ALA A 68 -14.10 2.57 13.02
C ALA A 68 -14.17 1.97 14.44
N PRO A 69 -14.99 2.51 15.38
CA PRO A 69 -15.04 2.00 16.74
C PRO A 69 -15.57 0.56 16.83
N SER A 70 -16.38 0.15 15.85
CA SER A 70 -16.88 -1.23 15.73
C SER A 70 -15.81 -2.26 15.44
N LYS A 71 -14.66 -1.83 14.92
CA LYS A 71 -13.51 -2.69 14.54
C LYS A 71 -12.34 -2.54 15.50
N LEU A 72 -12.05 -1.32 15.87
CA LEU A 72 -10.93 -0.94 16.74
C LEU A 72 -11.47 -0.09 17.90
N PRO A 73 -12.16 -0.69 18.88
CA PRO A 73 -12.84 0.04 19.96
C PRO A 73 -11.88 0.88 20.82
N ASN A 74 -10.61 0.48 20.92
CA ASN A 74 -9.58 1.21 21.64
C ASN A 74 -8.70 2.08 20.72
N GLY A 75 -9.09 2.24 19.45
CA GLY A 75 -8.33 2.96 18.44
C GLY A 75 -7.09 2.23 17.96
N ILE A 76 -6.19 2.93 17.26
CA ILE A 76 -4.93 2.34 16.76
C ILE A 76 -3.75 2.52 17.72
N ARG A 77 -3.84 3.36 18.75
CA ARG A 77 -2.75 3.58 19.71
C ARG A 77 -2.28 2.29 20.39
N PRO A 78 -3.17 1.37 20.86
CA PRO A 78 -2.75 0.09 21.43
C PRO A 78 -1.94 -0.78 20.44
N LEU A 79 -2.29 -0.76 19.14
CA LEU A 79 -1.57 -1.51 18.11
C LEU A 79 -0.18 -0.93 17.84
N ILE A 80 -0.07 0.40 17.79
CA ILE A 80 1.23 1.10 17.68
C ILE A 80 2.13 0.72 18.86
N ASN A 81 1.61 0.81 20.09
CA ASN A 81 2.34 0.46 21.30
C ASN A 81 2.75 -1.01 21.31
N LEU A 82 1.87 -1.91 20.87
CA LEU A 82 2.18 -3.33 20.76
C LEU A 82 3.31 -3.60 19.76
N ALA A 83 3.27 -2.97 18.60
CA ALA A 83 4.36 -3.07 17.61
C ALA A 83 5.69 -2.59 18.21
N HIS A 84 5.71 -1.40 18.81
CA HIS A 84 6.92 -0.84 19.45
C HIS A 84 7.45 -1.70 20.59
N ASN A 85 6.57 -2.21 21.46
CA ASN A 85 6.97 -3.09 22.58
C ASN A 85 7.59 -4.42 22.10
N ASN A 86 7.34 -4.80 20.85
CA ASN A 86 7.94 -5.95 20.17
C ASN A 86 9.11 -5.56 19.25
N GLY A 87 9.63 -4.33 19.36
CA GLY A 87 10.74 -3.83 18.53
C GLY A 87 10.38 -3.59 17.08
N MET A 88 9.09 -3.51 16.73
CA MET A 88 8.60 -3.29 15.38
C MET A 88 8.12 -1.84 15.20
N LYS A 89 8.18 -1.36 13.96
CA LYS A 89 7.53 -0.13 13.52
C LYS A 89 6.07 -0.39 13.15
N PHE A 90 5.30 0.71 13.03
CA PHE A 90 3.89 0.65 12.64
C PHE A 90 3.63 1.45 11.37
N GLY A 91 2.76 0.93 10.53
CA GLY A 91 2.30 1.60 9.30
C GLY A 91 0.79 1.46 9.10
N ILE A 92 0.26 2.31 8.21
CA ILE A 92 -1.17 2.36 7.91
C ILE A 92 -1.40 2.60 6.42
N TRP A 93 -2.51 2.07 5.90
CA TRP A 93 -2.98 2.27 4.54
C TRP A 93 -3.95 3.46 4.46
N ILE A 94 -3.84 4.23 3.39
CA ILE A 94 -4.81 5.26 3.00
C ILE A 94 -5.02 5.29 1.49
N GLU A 95 -6.19 5.76 1.05
CA GLU A 95 -6.53 6.04 -0.35
C GLU A 95 -7.22 7.42 -0.44
N PRO A 96 -6.49 8.52 -0.13
CA PRO A 96 -7.11 9.80 0.19
C PRO A 96 -7.59 10.59 -1.04
N GLU A 97 -7.29 10.13 -2.25
CA GLU A 97 -7.76 10.71 -3.51
C GLU A 97 -9.15 10.20 -3.92
N MET A 98 -9.70 9.24 -3.14
CA MET A 98 -10.94 8.54 -3.46
C MET A 98 -12.05 8.81 -2.45
N VAL A 99 -13.29 8.63 -2.91
CA VAL A 99 -14.49 8.71 -2.07
C VAL A 99 -15.49 7.65 -2.52
N ASN A 100 -16.22 7.05 -1.58
CA ASN A 100 -17.41 6.26 -1.91
C ASN A 100 -18.65 7.16 -1.87
N THR A 101 -19.63 6.86 -2.71
CA THR A 101 -20.95 7.54 -2.64
C THR A 101 -21.66 7.29 -1.32
N THR A 102 -21.34 6.20 -0.62
CA THR A 102 -21.77 5.94 0.76
C THR A 102 -20.63 6.31 1.72
N SER A 103 -20.48 7.61 1.97
CA SER A 103 -19.53 8.19 2.93
C SER A 103 -20.04 9.54 3.42
N GLU A 104 -19.62 9.96 4.61
CA GLU A 104 -19.93 11.28 5.16
C GLU A 104 -19.30 12.40 4.33
N LEU A 105 -18.12 12.14 3.74
CA LEU A 105 -17.47 13.11 2.85
C LEU A 105 -18.34 13.38 1.62
N TYR A 106 -18.86 12.35 0.96
CA TYR A 106 -19.71 12.52 -0.22
C TYR A 106 -21.06 13.16 0.12
N GLU A 107 -21.66 12.83 1.28
CA GLU A 107 -22.87 13.49 1.76
C GLU A 107 -22.67 15.03 1.92
N LYS A 108 -21.51 15.43 2.40
CA LYS A 108 -21.18 16.85 2.66
C LYS A 108 -20.71 17.58 1.38
N HIS A 109 -20.01 16.87 0.50
CA HIS A 109 -19.31 17.44 -0.66
C HIS A 109 -19.47 16.60 -1.92
N PRO A 110 -20.69 16.37 -2.43
CA PRO A 110 -20.92 15.64 -3.67
C PRO A 110 -20.35 16.36 -4.92
N ASP A 111 -20.03 17.65 -4.77
CA ASP A 111 -19.39 18.50 -5.78
C ASP A 111 -17.87 18.36 -5.86
N TRP A 112 -17.25 17.58 -4.94
CA TRP A 112 -15.78 17.42 -4.91
C TRP A 112 -15.28 16.28 -5.81
N VAL A 113 -16.14 15.58 -6.51
CA VAL A 113 -15.76 14.47 -7.39
C VAL A 113 -15.64 14.89 -8.85
N LEU A 114 -14.74 14.22 -9.57
CA LEU A 114 -14.69 14.33 -11.03
C LEU A 114 -15.92 13.64 -11.63
N ARG A 115 -16.79 14.41 -12.23
CA ARG A 115 -17.94 13.92 -12.99
C ARG A 115 -18.51 15.01 -13.90
N HIS A 116 -19.05 14.61 -15.03
CA HIS A 116 -19.86 15.50 -15.86
C HIS A 116 -21.24 15.72 -15.20
N PRO A 117 -21.78 16.96 -15.14
CA PRO A 117 -23.04 17.24 -14.45
C PRO A 117 -24.24 16.53 -15.10
N ASP A 118 -24.23 16.34 -16.42
CA ASP A 118 -25.34 15.80 -17.18
C ASP A 118 -25.27 14.28 -17.44
N PHE A 119 -24.20 13.60 -16.98
CA PHE A 119 -24.01 12.17 -17.21
C PHE A 119 -23.75 11.43 -15.92
N GLU A 120 -24.20 10.18 -15.88
CA GLU A 120 -23.82 9.27 -14.80
C GLU A 120 -22.29 9.04 -14.82
N PRO A 121 -21.62 9.14 -13.68
CA PRO A 121 -20.19 8.90 -13.63
C PRO A 121 -19.86 7.43 -13.84
N THR A 122 -18.68 7.17 -14.37
CA THR A 122 -18.07 5.85 -14.31
C THR A 122 -17.61 5.61 -12.88
N TYR A 123 -18.13 4.59 -12.24
CA TYR A 123 -17.76 4.17 -10.88
C TYR A 123 -16.59 3.18 -10.92
N GLY A 124 -15.69 3.32 -9.97
CA GLY A 124 -14.61 2.36 -9.73
C GLY A 124 -15.05 1.16 -8.90
N ARG A 125 -14.16 0.71 -8.03
CA ARG A 125 -14.31 -0.47 -7.18
C ARG A 125 -15.62 -0.44 -6.39
N GLY A 126 -16.30 -1.58 -6.31
CA GLY A 126 -17.60 -1.69 -5.61
C GLY A 126 -18.75 -0.95 -6.28
N LYS A 127 -18.58 -0.37 -7.47
CA LYS A 127 -19.55 0.47 -8.19
C LYS A 127 -20.05 1.69 -7.37
N THR A 128 -19.22 2.19 -6.47
CA THR A 128 -19.51 3.35 -5.62
C THR A 128 -18.31 4.29 -5.48
N GLN A 129 -17.12 3.85 -5.90
CA GLN A 129 -15.89 4.62 -5.78
C GLN A 129 -15.81 5.69 -6.88
N LEU A 130 -15.47 6.92 -6.47
CA LEU A 130 -15.24 8.06 -7.33
C LEU A 130 -13.89 8.72 -6.98
N LEU A 131 -13.32 9.40 -7.95
CA LEU A 131 -12.09 10.17 -7.81
C LEU A 131 -12.43 11.59 -7.37
N LEU A 132 -11.77 12.07 -6.32
CA LEU A 132 -11.85 13.47 -5.88
C LEU A 132 -11.16 14.40 -6.89
N ASP A 133 -11.72 15.57 -7.09
CA ASP A 133 -11.18 16.59 -7.99
C ASP A 133 -10.03 17.37 -7.33
N LEU A 134 -8.80 16.91 -7.52
CA LEU A 134 -7.61 17.57 -6.96
C LEU A 134 -7.32 18.94 -7.59
N THR A 135 -7.99 19.33 -8.68
CA THR A 135 -7.85 20.70 -9.21
C THR A 135 -8.47 21.74 -8.28
N ASN A 136 -9.42 21.31 -7.42
CA ASN A 136 -10.03 22.13 -6.40
C ASN A 136 -9.11 22.30 -5.17
N PRO A 137 -8.68 23.52 -4.81
CA PRO A 137 -7.81 23.75 -3.64
C PRO A 137 -8.39 23.24 -2.32
N LYS A 138 -9.71 23.23 -2.14
CA LYS A 138 -10.36 22.70 -0.93
C LYS A 138 -10.16 21.18 -0.82
N VAL A 139 -10.19 20.49 -1.95
CA VAL A 139 -9.91 19.05 -2.02
C VAL A 139 -8.42 18.78 -1.75
N GLN A 140 -7.52 19.61 -2.28
CA GLN A 140 -6.08 19.53 -1.96
C GLN A 140 -5.83 19.65 -0.45
N ASP A 141 -6.49 20.61 0.20
CA ASP A 141 -6.38 20.82 1.64
C ASP A 141 -6.98 19.65 2.43
N HIS A 142 -8.09 19.06 1.97
CA HIS A 142 -8.67 17.87 2.57
C HIS A 142 -7.71 16.67 2.48
N VAL A 143 -7.16 16.38 1.31
CA VAL A 143 -6.20 15.26 1.13
C VAL A 143 -4.94 15.46 1.97
N PHE A 144 -4.41 16.67 2.02
CA PHE A 144 -3.30 16.99 2.94
C PHE A 144 -3.69 16.74 4.39
N LYS A 145 -4.90 17.19 4.79
CA LYS A 145 -5.40 17.08 6.17
C LYS A 145 -5.56 15.62 6.61
N VAL A 146 -5.91 14.70 5.72
CA VAL A 146 -5.98 13.26 6.04
C VAL A 146 -4.64 12.75 6.61
N VAL A 147 -3.54 13.08 5.95
CA VAL A 147 -2.20 12.71 6.44
C VAL A 147 -1.83 13.52 7.67
N ASP A 148 -2.14 14.80 7.68
CA ASP A 148 -1.81 15.71 8.78
C ASP A 148 -2.48 15.30 10.09
N ASP A 149 -3.75 14.95 10.06
CA ASP A 149 -4.51 14.48 11.22
C ASP A 149 -3.94 13.17 11.76
N LEU A 150 -3.66 12.18 10.86
CA LEU A 150 -3.07 10.91 11.26
C LEU A 150 -1.70 11.09 11.92
N MET A 151 -0.82 11.87 11.29
CA MET A 151 0.54 12.08 11.80
C MET A 151 0.59 12.96 13.04
N THR A 152 -0.37 13.89 13.21
CA THR A 152 -0.48 14.72 14.41
C THR A 152 -1.00 13.90 15.60
N GLN A 153 -2.03 13.08 15.37
CA GLN A 153 -2.62 12.23 16.41
C GLN A 153 -1.72 11.05 16.77
N TYR A 154 -1.00 10.52 15.77
CA TYR A 154 -0.16 9.32 15.90
C TYR A 154 1.23 9.56 15.29
N PRO A 155 2.08 10.38 15.92
CA PRO A 155 3.40 10.74 15.38
C PRO A 155 4.37 9.55 15.27
N ASP A 156 4.02 8.43 15.91
CA ASP A 156 4.78 7.18 15.85
C ASP A 156 4.46 6.31 14.61
N ILE A 157 3.54 6.74 13.74
CA ILE A 157 3.35 6.12 12.43
C ILE A 157 4.61 6.37 11.60
N TYR A 158 5.28 5.28 11.23
CA TYR A 158 6.52 5.32 10.46
C TYR A 158 6.29 5.18 8.96
N TYR A 159 5.18 4.50 8.57
CA TYR A 159 4.94 4.09 7.20
C TYR A 159 3.49 4.31 6.78
N ILE A 160 3.32 4.83 5.56
CA ILE A 160 2.00 5.01 4.94
C ILE A 160 2.00 4.28 3.60
N LYS A 161 1.06 3.33 3.41
CA LYS A 161 0.74 2.80 2.09
C LYS A 161 -0.32 3.70 1.48
N TRP A 162 0.07 4.46 0.46
CA TRP A 162 -0.82 5.38 -0.26
C TRP A 162 -1.30 4.73 -1.54
N ASP A 163 -2.58 4.41 -1.59
CA ASP A 163 -3.19 3.71 -2.71
C ASP A 163 -4.02 4.64 -3.62
N ASN A 164 -4.35 4.12 -4.81
CA ASN A 164 -5.23 4.75 -5.79
C ASN A 164 -5.81 3.66 -6.70
N ASN A 165 -7.02 3.20 -6.40
CA ASN A 165 -7.62 2.02 -7.05
C ASN A 165 -8.63 2.39 -8.15
N MET A 166 -8.57 3.61 -8.67
CA MET A 166 -9.43 4.05 -9.76
C MET A 166 -8.66 4.91 -10.76
N SER A 167 -8.66 4.51 -12.02
CA SER A 167 -8.16 5.36 -13.10
C SER A 167 -9.08 6.57 -13.31
N MET A 168 -8.51 7.68 -13.80
CA MET A 168 -9.29 8.87 -14.14
C MET A 168 -10.12 8.61 -15.40
N SER A 169 -11.31 8.03 -15.21
CA SER A 169 -12.27 7.74 -16.28
C SER A 169 -13.34 8.83 -16.45
N ASN A 170 -13.58 9.61 -15.38
CA ASN A 170 -14.47 10.77 -15.43
C ASN A 170 -13.59 12.01 -15.70
N THR A 171 -13.73 12.61 -16.88
CA THR A 171 -12.82 13.64 -17.39
C THR A 171 -13.42 15.04 -17.35
N HIS A 172 -14.24 15.34 -16.33
CA HIS A 172 -14.83 16.63 -16.14
C HIS A 172 -14.70 17.08 -14.68
N SER A 173 -14.15 18.27 -14.49
CA SER A 173 -14.09 18.96 -13.21
C SER A 173 -15.30 19.88 -13.06
N GLN A 174 -15.98 19.81 -11.92
CA GLN A 174 -17.02 20.77 -11.54
C GLN A 174 -16.44 22.09 -10.99
N TYR A 175 -15.13 22.11 -10.76
CA TYR A 175 -14.41 23.28 -10.24
C TYR A 175 -13.72 24.10 -11.34
N LEU A 176 -13.11 23.44 -12.33
CA LEU A 176 -12.42 24.14 -13.40
C LEU A 176 -13.41 24.85 -14.33
N PRO A 177 -13.11 26.08 -14.79
CA PRO A 177 -13.87 26.73 -15.84
C PRO A 177 -13.72 25.97 -17.17
N ALA A 178 -14.71 26.10 -18.04
CA ALA A 178 -14.83 25.29 -19.27
C ALA A 178 -13.58 25.34 -20.18
N GLU A 179 -12.94 26.50 -20.26
CA GLU A 179 -11.73 26.73 -21.07
C GLU A 179 -10.49 26.00 -20.53
N LEU A 180 -10.49 25.58 -19.26
CA LEU A 180 -9.39 24.85 -18.63
C LEU A 180 -9.64 23.33 -18.53
N LEU A 181 -10.80 22.82 -18.89
CA LEU A 181 -11.12 21.40 -18.81
C LEU A 181 -10.15 20.51 -19.59
N SER A 182 -9.61 21.01 -20.72
CA SER A 182 -8.59 20.29 -21.49
C SER A 182 -7.29 20.05 -20.74
N ASN A 183 -7.01 20.82 -19.69
CA ASN A 183 -5.82 20.70 -18.87
C ASN A 183 -6.00 19.78 -17.65
N LEU A 184 -7.19 19.22 -17.45
CA LEU A 184 -7.56 18.47 -16.23
C LEU A 184 -6.51 17.43 -15.81
N TYR A 185 -6.00 16.62 -16.73
CA TYR A 185 -5.00 15.58 -16.39
C TYR A 185 -3.67 16.16 -15.89
N VAL A 186 -3.24 17.24 -16.50
CA VAL A 186 -2.00 17.95 -16.11
C VAL A 186 -2.20 18.61 -14.74
N ASP A 187 -3.29 19.39 -14.60
CA ASP A 187 -3.59 20.14 -13.38
C ASP A 187 -3.84 19.22 -12.19
N PHE A 188 -4.50 18.08 -12.41
CA PHE A 188 -4.68 17.04 -11.38
C PHE A 188 -3.32 16.49 -10.90
N THR A 189 -2.42 16.18 -11.83
CA THR A 189 -1.09 15.64 -11.51
C THR A 189 -0.24 16.67 -10.75
N LEU A 190 -0.25 17.93 -11.19
CA LEU A 190 0.45 19.04 -10.52
C LEU A 190 -0.14 19.32 -9.12
N ALA A 191 -1.46 19.17 -8.97
CA ALA A 191 -2.12 19.31 -7.68
C ALA A 191 -1.69 18.20 -6.71
N LEU A 192 -1.65 16.94 -7.16
CA LEU A 192 -1.13 15.83 -6.34
C LEU A 192 0.33 16.09 -5.94
N GLU A 193 1.16 16.51 -6.88
CA GLU A 193 2.56 16.85 -6.57
C GLU A 193 2.66 17.96 -5.51
N LYS A 194 1.82 18.98 -5.58
CA LYS A 194 1.76 20.07 -4.59
C LYS A 194 1.38 19.55 -3.20
N ILE A 195 0.40 18.63 -3.10
CA ILE A 195 0.02 17.99 -1.85
C ILE A 195 1.20 17.20 -1.28
N LEU A 196 1.84 16.37 -2.10
CA LEU A 196 2.98 15.54 -1.71
C LEU A 196 4.18 16.39 -1.25
N LYS A 197 4.46 17.53 -1.90
CA LYS A 197 5.47 18.50 -1.47
C LYS A 197 5.17 19.04 -0.08
N ARG A 198 3.91 19.41 0.21
CA ARG A 198 3.47 19.87 1.54
C ARG A 198 3.68 18.79 2.60
N ILE A 199 3.30 17.54 2.29
CA ILE A 199 3.48 16.40 3.21
C ILE A 199 4.97 16.18 3.50
N ARG A 200 5.82 16.15 2.47
CA ARG A 200 7.26 15.97 2.62
C ARG A 200 7.93 17.08 3.42
N ALA A 201 7.48 18.31 3.26
CA ALA A 201 8.00 19.45 4.02
C ALA A 201 7.68 19.34 5.53
N LYS A 202 6.50 18.82 5.88
CA LYS A 202 6.06 18.70 7.27
C LYS A 202 6.48 17.38 7.93
N TYR A 203 6.49 16.28 7.15
CA TYR A 203 6.75 14.92 7.62
C TYR A 203 7.88 14.28 6.79
N PRO A 204 9.13 14.77 6.90
CA PRO A 204 10.23 14.31 6.07
C PRO A 204 10.61 12.84 6.30
N ASP A 205 10.38 12.33 7.52
CA ASP A 205 10.85 11.01 7.96
C ASP A 205 9.85 9.86 7.72
N VAL A 206 8.60 10.16 7.40
CA VAL A 206 7.62 9.11 7.09
C VAL A 206 7.95 8.43 5.76
N VAL A 207 7.97 7.11 5.76
CA VAL A 207 8.10 6.34 4.52
C VAL A 207 6.73 6.23 3.87
N ILE A 208 6.62 6.61 2.59
CA ILE A 208 5.37 6.45 1.84
C ILE A 208 5.60 5.47 0.69
N GLN A 209 4.77 4.41 0.65
CA GLN A 209 4.71 3.47 -0.46
C GLN A 209 3.67 3.94 -1.48
N LEU A 210 4.05 4.00 -2.74
CA LEU A 210 3.15 4.23 -3.86
C LEU A 210 2.45 2.93 -4.24
N CYS A 211 1.13 2.94 -4.21
CA CYS A 211 0.26 1.88 -4.74
C CYS A 211 -0.81 2.50 -5.66
N ALA A 212 -1.23 1.76 -6.66
CA ALA A 212 -2.37 2.08 -7.52
C ALA A 212 -2.87 0.77 -8.14
N SER A 213 -3.59 -0.05 -7.35
CA SER A 213 -3.87 -1.45 -7.66
C SER A 213 -2.57 -2.18 -8.06
N GLY A 214 -1.54 -2.03 -7.27
CA GLY A 214 -0.17 -2.34 -7.63
C GLY A 214 0.52 -1.18 -8.35
N GLY A 215 1.18 -1.47 -9.48
CA GLY A 215 2.06 -0.56 -10.20
C GLY A 215 1.39 0.42 -11.17
N GLY A 216 0.08 0.64 -11.08
CA GLY A 216 -0.70 1.37 -12.09
C GLY A 216 -0.25 2.81 -12.37
N ARG A 217 0.48 3.44 -11.46
CA ARG A 217 1.04 4.81 -11.64
C ARG A 217 2.52 4.92 -11.29
N LEU A 218 3.28 3.83 -11.44
CA LEU A 218 4.74 3.88 -11.27
C LEU A 218 5.36 4.83 -12.31
N ASN A 219 6.09 5.84 -11.84
CA ASN A 219 6.83 6.76 -12.70
C ASN A 219 7.95 7.46 -11.93
N TYR A 220 8.94 7.99 -12.64
CA TYR A 220 10.08 8.68 -12.04
C TYR A 220 9.72 10.02 -11.37
N GLY A 221 8.66 10.69 -11.83
CA GLY A 221 8.19 11.96 -11.29
C GLY A 221 7.75 11.84 -9.82
N PHE A 222 7.28 10.67 -9.41
CA PHE A 222 6.86 10.43 -8.03
C PHE A 222 7.96 9.93 -7.09
N MET A 223 9.12 9.51 -7.62
CA MET A 223 10.25 9.03 -6.79
C MET A 223 10.72 10.02 -5.71
N PRO A 224 10.68 11.34 -5.88
CA PRO A 224 11.02 12.27 -4.80
C PRO A 224 10.08 12.19 -3.58
N TYR A 225 8.85 11.73 -3.78
CA TYR A 225 7.80 11.74 -2.76
C TYR A 225 7.53 10.36 -2.15
N PHE A 226 7.73 9.28 -2.92
CA PHE A 226 7.50 7.90 -2.52
C PHE A 226 8.84 7.15 -2.44
N GLN A 227 9.11 6.55 -1.30
CA GLN A 227 10.38 5.84 -1.06
C GLN A 227 10.27 4.36 -1.40
N GLU A 228 9.06 3.88 -1.64
CA GLU A 228 8.78 2.49 -1.96
C GLU A 228 7.60 2.39 -2.93
N MET A 229 7.57 1.33 -3.71
CA MET A 229 6.56 1.06 -4.73
C MET A 229 6.04 -0.36 -4.60
N TRP A 230 4.71 -0.52 -4.63
CA TRP A 230 4.04 -1.79 -4.76
C TRP A 230 3.85 -2.13 -6.23
N THR A 231 4.58 -3.12 -6.74
CA THR A 231 4.65 -3.39 -8.18
C THR A 231 3.40 -4.06 -8.74
N SER A 232 2.71 -4.85 -7.93
CA SER A 232 1.49 -5.57 -8.34
C SER A 232 0.78 -6.17 -7.13
N ASP A 233 -0.57 -6.17 -7.17
CA ASP A 233 -1.42 -6.90 -6.23
C ASP A 233 -1.39 -8.42 -6.44
N GLN A 234 -0.79 -8.89 -7.53
CA GLN A 234 -0.56 -10.31 -7.75
C GLN A 234 0.61 -10.79 -6.88
N THR A 235 0.30 -11.54 -5.81
CA THR A 235 1.29 -12.07 -4.84
C THR A 235 1.69 -13.52 -5.11
N ASP A 236 1.09 -14.19 -6.10
CA ASP A 236 1.55 -15.51 -6.54
C ASP A 236 3.04 -15.44 -6.93
N ALA A 237 3.88 -16.19 -6.20
CA ALA A 237 5.33 -16.11 -6.34
C ALA A 237 5.83 -16.46 -7.75
N TYR A 238 5.14 -17.35 -8.48
CA TYR A 238 5.51 -17.67 -9.86
C TYR A 238 5.30 -16.46 -10.79
N HIS A 239 4.18 -15.74 -10.66
CA HIS A 239 3.94 -14.51 -11.42
C HIS A 239 4.89 -13.39 -10.99
N ARG A 240 5.22 -13.32 -9.71
CA ARG A 240 6.14 -12.31 -9.17
C ARG A 240 7.54 -12.40 -9.75
N ILE A 241 8.02 -13.55 -10.20
CA ILE A 241 9.29 -13.63 -10.94
C ILE A 241 9.27 -12.68 -12.13
N LEU A 242 8.23 -12.74 -12.97
CA LEU A 242 8.11 -11.91 -14.17
C LEU A 242 7.89 -10.43 -13.83
N ILE A 243 7.01 -10.16 -12.84
CA ILE A 243 6.67 -8.81 -12.40
C ILE A 243 7.90 -8.11 -11.82
N GLN A 244 8.61 -8.75 -10.90
CA GLN A 244 9.79 -8.19 -10.25
C GLN A 244 10.96 -8.05 -11.22
N TRP A 245 11.19 -9.05 -12.08
CA TRP A 245 12.20 -8.95 -13.14
C TRP A 245 11.94 -7.75 -14.06
N GLY A 246 10.68 -7.57 -14.51
CA GLY A 246 10.29 -6.43 -15.34
C GLY A 246 10.50 -5.10 -14.64
N ALA A 247 10.04 -4.97 -13.39
CA ALA A 247 10.17 -3.74 -12.61
C ALA A 247 11.63 -3.38 -12.31
N LEU A 248 12.48 -4.37 -12.03
CA LEU A 248 13.91 -4.18 -11.77
C LEU A 248 14.71 -3.68 -12.99
N ASN A 249 14.13 -3.67 -14.21
CA ASN A 249 14.75 -3.00 -15.35
C ASN A 249 14.70 -1.47 -15.26
N PHE A 250 13.76 -0.94 -14.47
CA PHE A 250 13.48 0.50 -14.39
C PHE A 250 13.73 1.08 -13.00
N TYR A 251 13.58 0.27 -11.94
CA TYR A 251 13.63 0.75 -10.56
C TYR A 251 14.61 -0.08 -9.73
N PRO A 252 15.34 0.54 -8.78
CA PRO A 252 16.25 -0.19 -7.91
C PRO A 252 15.48 -1.08 -6.92
N SER A 253 16.10 -2.18 -6.51
CA SER A 253 15.50 -3.21 -5.64
C SER A 253 15.00 -2.68 -4.29
N ASN A 254 15.67 -1.67 -3.73
CA ASN A 254 15.27 -1.05 -2.46
C ASN A 254 13.98 -0.22 -2.54
N MET A 255 13.51 0.09 -3.75
CA MET A 255 12.21 0.76 -3.95
C MET A 255 11.07 -0.22 -4.19
N LEU A 256 11.36 -1.47 -4.51
CA LEU A 256 10.34 -2.44 -4.88
C LEU A 256 9.97 -3.33 -3.69
N ALA A 257 8.69 -3.33 -3.33
CA ALA A 257 8.15 -4.22 -2.31
C ALA A 257 7.76 -5.57 -2.91
N ALA A 258 8.10 -6.64 -2.19
CA ALA A 258 7.75 -8.01 -2.55
C ALA A 258 7.32 -8.78 -1.30
N HIS A 259 6.14 -9.41 -1.35
CA HIS A 259 5.56 -10.08 -0.21
C HIS A 259 5.42 -11.58 -0.40
N VAL A 260 5.66 -12.32 0.68
CA VAL A 260 5.33 -13.73 0.83
C VAL A 260 3.83 -13.82 1.10
N GLY A 261 3.05 -14.23 0.11
CA GLY A 261 1.61 -14.47 0.25
C GLY A 261 1.30 -15.85 0.85
N SER A 262 0.02 -16.19 0.92
CA SER A 262 -0.47 -17.51 1.36
C SER A 262 0.04 -18.65 0.46
N ALA A 263 0.12 -19.86 1.01
CA ALA A 263 0.57 -21.04 0.25
C ALA A 263 -0.32 -21.33 -0.97
N TYR A 264 -1.62 -21.18 -0.79
CA TYR A 264 -2.61 -21.34 -1.85
C TYR A 264 -3.04 -19.96 -2.39
N SER A 265 -2.81 -19.75 -3.67
CA SER A 265 -3.30 -18.56 -4.38
C SER A 265 -4.71 -18.80 -4.91
N LYS A 266 -5.68 -18.03 -4.43
CA LYS A 266 -7.08 -18.09 -4.89
C LYS A 266 -7.22 -17.70 -6.37
N TYR A 267 -6.35 -16.82 -6.87
CA TYR A 267 -6.42 -16.31 -8.24
C TYR A 267 -5.86 -17.30 -9.26
N THR A 268 -4.76 -17.99 -8.91
CA THR A 268 -4.08 -18.89 -9.82
C THR A 268 -4.33 -20.37 -9.52
N GLN A 269 -4.98 -20.66 -8.39
CA GLN A 269 -5.26 -22.01 -7.89
C GLN A 269 -4.00 -22.88 -7.72
N ARG A 270 -2.86 -22.22 -7.42
CA ARG A 270 -1.59 -22.90 -7.18
C ARG A 270 -1.31 -23.03 -5.69
N LEU A 271 -0.71 -24.16 -5.34
CA LEU A 271 -0.07 -24.37 -4.04
C LEU A 271 1.44 -24.20 -4.21
N ILE A 272 2.01 -23.19 -3.54
CA ILE A 272 3.42 -22.82 -3.69
C ILE A 272 4.16 -23.05 -2.37
N PRO A 273 5.25 -23.82 -2.37
CA PRO A 273 6.06 -24.08 -1.19
C PRO A 273 6.61 -22.79 -0.56
N ILE A 274 6.73 -22.78 0.78
CA ILE A 274 7.18 -21.63 1.53
C ILE A 274 8.57 -21.14 1.09
N LYS A 275 9.48 -22.08 0.83
CA LYS A 275 10.84 -21.75 0.34
C LYS A 275 10.78 -20.89 -0.92
N PHE A 276 10.03 -21.34 -1.93
CA PHE A 276 9.94 -20.62 -3.20
C PHE A 276 9.31 -19.24 -3.03
N ARG A 277 8.29 -19.09 -2.16
CA ARG A 277 7.67 -17.80 -1.85
C ARG A 277 8.68 -16.83 -1.25
N PHE A 278 9.52 -17.29 -0.31
CA PHE A 278 10.56 -16.46 0.31
C PHE A 278 11.70 -16.14 -0.67
N ASP A 279 12.16 -17.11 -1.47
CA ASP A 279 13.23 -16.88 -2.46
C ASP A 279 12.84 -15.77 -3.43
N VAL A 280 11.61 -15.81 -3.96
CA VAL A 280 11.11 -14.78 -4.89
C VAL A 280 10.91 -13.43 -4.21
N ALA A 281 10.32 -13.39 -3.01
CA ALA A 281 10.11 -12.13 -2.30
C ALA A 281 11.43 -11.48 -1.85
N SER A 282 12.47 -12.27 -1.59
CA SER A 282 13.79 -11.77 -1.18
C SER A 282 14.59 -11.09 -2.30
N MET A 283 14.12 -11.13 -3.55
CA MET A 283 14.72 -10.37 -4.67
C MET A 283 14.59 -8.85 -4.51
N CYS A 284 13.68 -8.39 -3.66
CA CYS A 284 13.38 -6.98 -3.41
C CYS A 284 13.27 -6.74 -1.89
N ARG A 285 12.59 -5.66 -1.46
CA ARG A 285 12.29 -5.46 -0.05
C ARG A 285 11.29 -6.53 0.42
N LEU A 286 11.77 -7.43 1.25
CA LEU A 286 10.97 -8.53 1.79
C LEU A 286 9.83 -8.05 2.67
N GLY A 287 8.65 -8.59 2.47
CA GLY A 287 7.51 -8.52 3.37
C GLY A 287 6.70 -9.82 3.37
N MET A 288 5.67 -9.87 4.18
CA MET A 288 4.67 -10.93 4.21
C MET A 288 3.27 -10.31 4.08
N GLU A 289 2.33 -11.06 3.52
CA GLU A 289 0.94 -10.65 3.34
C GLU A 289 0.02 -11.86 3.50
N MET A 290 -0.12 -12.31 4.74
CA MET A 290 -0.91 -13.47 5.14
C MET A 290 -1.12 -13.46 6.64
N VAL A 291 -1.97 -14.34 7.16
CA VAL A 291 -2.11 -14.56 8.61
C VAL A 291 -0.98 -15.50 9.07
N PRO A 292 -0.02 -15.02 9.89
CA PRO A 292 1.16 -15.83 10.27
C PRO A 292 0.82 -17.09 11.08
N SER A 293 -0.29 -17.09 11.84
CA SER A 293 -0.75 -18.27 12.60
C SER A 293 -1.17 -19.45 11.73
N LYS A 294 -1.42 -19.21 10.42
CA LYS A 294 -1.74 -20.28 9.46
C LYS A 294 -0.53 -21.08 8.97
N LEU A 295 0.69 -20.64 9.33
CA LEU A 295 1.90 -21.43 9.08
C LEU A 295 1.93 -22.63 10.04
N ASN A 296 2.17 -23.81 9.50
CA ASN A 296 2.48 -24.96 10.34
C ASN A 296 3.88 -24.82 11.00
N ASP A 297 4.22 -25.67 11.95
CA ASP A 297 5.47 -25.56 12.72
C ASP A 297 6.72 -25.54 11.85
N ALA A 298 6.78 -26.41 10.83
CA ALA A 298 7.91 -26.48 9.90
C ALA A 298 8.03 -25.20 9.06
N GLU A 299 6.91 -24.68 8.57
CA GLU A 299 6.87 -23.42 7.82
C GLU A 299 7.21 -22.22 8.71
N ARG A 300 6.77 -22.21 9.97
CA ARG A 300 7.09 -21.18 10.95
C ARG A 300 8.60 -21.13 11.24
N GLU A 301 9.23 -22.28 11.46
CA GLU A 301 10.67 -22.34 11.66
C GLU A 301 11.45 -21.99 10.38
N TYR A 302 10.94 -22.35 9.21
CA TYR A 302 11.52 -21.88 7.95
C TYR A 302 11.44 -20.35 7.82
N ALA A 303 10.26 -19.76 8.07
CA ALA A 303 10.06 -18.32 7.98
C ALA A 303 10.98 -17.53 8.89
N LYS A 304 11.15 -17.96 10.14
CA LYS A 304 12.12 -17.35 11.10
C LYS A 304 13.53 -17.32 10.51
N ARG A 305 14.02 -18.45 10.00
CA ARG A 305 15.36 -18.54 9.40
C ARG A 305 15.47 -17.68 8.15
N ALA A 306 14.47 -17.72 7.26
CA ALA A 306 14.47 -16.93 6.03
C ALA A 306 14.44 -15.41 6.30
N ILE A 307 13.67 -14.96 7.30
CA ILE A 307 13.66 -13.55 7.72
C ILE A 307 15.04 -13.16 8.30
N ALA A 308 15.62 -14.00 9.16
CA ALA A 308 16.94 -13.72 9.72
C ALA A 308 18.04 -13.68 8.64
N GLU A 309 18.01 -14.61 7.69
CA GLU A 309 18.92 -14.63 6.54
C GLU A 309 18.74 -13.39 5.65
N ASN A 310 17.49 -13.02 5.33
CA ASN A 310 17.20 -11.80 4.57
C ASN A 310 17.78 -10.55 5.25
N LYS A 311 17.69 -10.42 6.56
CA LYS A 311 18.29 -9.31 7.31
C LYS A 311 19.81 -9.23 7.14
N ASN A 312 20.49 -10.38 7.01
CA ASN A 312 21.92 -10.44 6.79
C ASN A 312 22.30 -10.05 5.37
N ILE A 313 21.53 -10.51 4.37
CA ILE A 313 21.83 -10.28 2.95
C ILE A 313 21.22 -8.98 2.39
N ARG A 314 20.23 -8.39 3.06
CA ARG A 314 19.51 -7.21 2.55
C ARG A 314 20.38 -5.99 2.21
N PRO A 315 21.55 -5.73 2.85
CA PRO A 315 22.42 -4.66 2.38
C PRO A 315 22.87 -4.88 0.93
N VAL A 316 23.17 -6.14 0.57
CA VAL A 316 23.52 -6.50 -0.81
C VAL A 316 22.30 -6.41 -1.72
N VAL A 317 21.19 -6.99 -1.32
CA VAL A 317 19.95 -7.00 -2.14
C VAL A 317 19.41 -5.59 -2.39
N GLN A 318 19.45 -4.71 -1.39
CA GLN A 318 18.85 -3.37 -1.47
C GLN A 318 19.80 -2.28 -1.95
N GLN A 319 21.12 -2.46 -1.81
CA GLN A 319 22.12 -1.41 -2.08
C GLN A 319 23.28 -1.89 -2.96
N GLY A 320 23.37 -3.19 -3.24
CA GLY A 320 24.38 -3.76 -4.10
C GLY A 320 24.06 -3.58 -5.58
N GLU A 321 25.00 -4.02 -6.42
CA GLU A 321 24.83 -4.05 -7.88
C GLU A 321 24.00 -5.27 -8.29
N LEU A 322 23.06 -5.08 -9.22
CA LEU A 322 22.17 -6.13 -9.72
C LEU A 322 22.71 -6.71 -11.04
N TYR A 323 23.00 -8.01 -11.05
CA TYR A 323 23.45 -8.75 -12.24
C TYR A 323 22.36 -9.73 -12.69
N ARG A 324 21.82 -9.55 -13.91
CA ARG A 324 20.84 -10.46 -14.51
C ARG A 324 21.56 -11.63 -15.19
N ARG A 325 21.41 -12.83 -14.64
CA ARG A 325 22.14 -14.02 -15.12
C ARG A 325 21.30 -14.90 -16.04
N VAL A 326 20.06 -15.15 -15.68
CA VAL A 326 19.14 -16.02 -16.45
C VAL A 326 17.77 -15.36 -16.53
N SER A 327 17.35 -15.01 -17.75
CA SER A 327 16.08 -14.36 -18.00
C SER A 327 14.89 -15.33 -17.86
N PRO A 328 13.80 -14.94 -17.18
CA PRO A 328 12.57 -15.74 -17.14
C PRO A 328 11.82 -15.76 -18.47
N TYR A 329 12.23 -14.96 -19.45
CA TYR A 329 11.63 -14.91 -20.80
C TYR A 329 12.35 -15.78 -21.82
N GLU A 330 13.53 -16.31 -21.49
CA GLU A 330 14.36 -17.12 -22.38
C GLU A 330 14.33 -18.61 -21.98
N GLY A 331 14.48 -19.48 -22.96
CA GLY A 331 14.56 -20.92 -22.73
C GLY A 331 13.25 -21.57 -22.31
N LYS A 332 13.33 -22.62 -21.50
CA LYS A 332 12.18 -23.44 -21.07
C LYS A 332 11.34 -22.80 -19.95
N LYS A 333 11.62 -21.58 -19.53
CA LYS A 333 10.93 -20.83 -18.45
C LYS A 333 10.92 -21.54 -17.08
N ASP A 334 11.83 -22.49 -16.85
CA ASP A 334 11.83 -23.30 -15.63
C ASP A 334 12.53 -22.62 -14.45
N PHE A 335 13.37 -21.61 -14.71
CA PHE A 335 14.10 -20.84 -13.69
C PHE A 335 14.59 -19.50 -14.21
N SER A 336 14.82 -18.59 -13.29
CA SER A 336 15.49 -17.30 -13.51
C SER A 336 16.50 -17.04 -12.38
N SER A 337 17.49 -16.21 -12.64
CA SER A 337 18.51 -15.85 -11.64
C SER A 337 18.94 -14.39 -11.79
N LEU A 338 18.92 -13.68 -10.69
CA LEU A 338 19.48 -12.34 -10.50
C LEU A 338 20.76 -12.41 -9.71
#